data_772bb60910095036197c9988f24c1db0
#
_entry.id   772bb60910095036197c9988f24c1db0
#
_cell.length_a   1.000
_cell.length_b   1.000
_cell.length_c   1.000
_cell.angle_alpha   90.00
_cell.angle_beta   90.00
_cell.angle_gamma   90.00
#
_symmetry.space_group_name_H-M   'P 1'
#
loop_
_entity.id
_entity.type
_entity.pdbx_description
1 polymer ?
#
loop_
_entity_poly.entity_id
_entity_poly.type
_entity_poly.pdbx_seq_one_letter_code
_entity_poly.pdbx_strand_id
1 'polypeptide(L)'
;KRQWENDEWSERISFDDVLERVEPDGTAPFDIKYADMKLGNKCDLACLMCNPGDSSKWIPDYNKLMKSDIDQETKNILEWRKEEGRLNWYRHDSVFWKDIQSKLDTMESFYIIGGEPTINSEFESFLEMCVKSGHSGRINLRFNTNGLTTPERHLELYKRFKNVLIHLSIDGIGSYHDLIRYPSTWQEL
;
A
#
# COMPACT_ATOMS: atom_id res chain seq x y z
N LYS A 1 7.18 25.91 -10.52
CA LYS A 1 6.15 24.85 -10.41
C LYS A 1 6.88 23.54 -10.25
N ARG A 2 6.50 22.70 -9.27
CA ARG A 2 7.14 21.42 -9.04
C ARG A 2 6.67 20.44 -10.12
N GLN A 3 7.57 19.55 -10.59
CA GLN A 3 7.32 18.63 -11.70
C GLN A 3 6.06 17.74 -11.48
N TRP A 4 5.73 17.44 -10.24
CA TRP A 4 4.55 16.65 -9.87
C TRP A 4 3.20 17.40 -10.04
N GLU A 5 3.20 18.73 -10.25
CA GLU A 5 1.97 19.52 -10.50
C GLU A 5 1.41 19.30 -11.91
N ASN A 6 2.23 18.75 -12.83
CA ASN A 6 1.85 18.46 -14.21
C ASN A 6 1.81 16.95 -14.50
N ASP A 7 1.90 16.11 -13.47
CA ASP A 7 1.84 14.65 -13.63
C ASP A 7 0.38 14.26 -13.96
N GLU A 8 0.18 13.52 -15.05
CA GLU A 8 -1.13 12.96 -15.42
C GLU A 8 -1.71 12.04 -14.32
N TRP A 9 -0.85 11.60 -13.40
CA TRP A 9 -1.18 10.80 -12.22
C TRP A 9 -1.39 11.65 -10.96
N SER A 10 -1.38 12.98 -11.08
CA SER A 10 -1.72 13.87 -9.97
C SER A 10 -3.20 13.69 -9.64
N GLU A 11 -3.46 13.01 -8.55
CA GLU A 11 -4.80 12.69 -8.05
C GLU A 11 -5.41 13.85 -7.27
N ARG A 12 -4.94 15.07 -7.53
CA ARG A 12 -5.53 16.24 -6.91
C ARG A 12 -6.93 16.45 -7.47
N ILE A 13 -7.89 16.20 -6.63
CA ILE A 13 -9.23 16.78 -6.78
C ILE A 13 -9.01 18.30 -6.75
N SER A 14 -9.44 18.99 -7.80
CA SER A 14 -9.42 20.44 -7.79
C SER A 14 -10.24 20.92 -6.58
N PHE A 15 -9.68 21.82 -5.80
CA PHE A 15 -10.42 22.41 -4.68
C PHE A 15 -11.71 23.08 -5.16
N ASP A 16 -11.67 23.62 -6.37
CA ASP A 16 -12.82 24.23 -7.03
C ASP A 16 -13.92 23.20 -7.30
N ASP A 17 -13.58 21.99 -7.78
CA ASP A 17 -14.56 20.90 -7.99
C ASP A 17 -15.23 20.45 -6.70
N VAL A 18 -14.54 20.57 -5.57
CA VAL A 18 -15.13 20.28 -4.24
C VAL A 18 -16.08 21.41 -3.84
N LEU A 19 -15.64 22.66 -3.99
CA LEU A 19 -16.44 23.84 -3.60
C LEU A 19 -17.75 23.96 -4.41
N GLU A 20 -17.74 23.64 -5.70
CA GLU A 20 -18.93 23.64 -6.56
C GLU A 20 -20.02 22.66 -6.09
N ARG A 21 -19.68 21.69 -5.26
CA ARG A 21 -20.57 20.65 -4.76
C ARG A 21 -21.00 20.86 -3.31
N VAL A 22 -20.53 21.94 -2.68
CA VAL A 22 -20.92 22.32 -1.31
C VAL A 22 -22.20 23.13 -1.35
N GLU A 23 -23.23 22.67 -0.66
CA GLU A 23 -24.49 23.40 -0.49
C GLU A 23 -24.29 24.66 0.37
N PRO A 24 -25.17 25.65 0.29
CA PRO A 24 -25.06 26.90 1.08
C PRO A 24 -25.00 26.70 2.60
N ASP A 25 -25.50 25.56 3.10
CA ASP A 25 -25.43 25.18 4.52
C ASP A 25 -24.13 24.47 4.91
N GLY A 26 -23.19 24.29 3.95
CA GLY A 26 -21.93 23.59 4.15
C GLY A 26 -21.99 22.08 3.94
N THR A 27 -23.14 21.52 3.59
CA THR A 27 -23.28 20.09 3.28
C THR A 27 -22.65 19.79 1.93
N ALA A 28 -21.96 18.64 1.81
CA ALA A 28 -21.38 18.15 0.55
C ALA A 28 -21.68 16.66 0.37
N PRO A 29 -21.78 16.15 -0.87
CA PRO A 29 -21.86 14.72 -1.13
C PRO A 29 -20.62 14.00 -0.59
N PHE A 30 -20.81 12.90 0.10
CA PHE A 30 -19.71 12.07 0.57
C PHE A 30 -19.29 11.07 -0.51
N ASP A 31 -18.48 11.55 -1.48
CA ASP A 31 -17.90 10.74 -2.54
C ASP A 31 -16.42 10.52 -2.27
N ILE A 32 -16.03 9.27 -2.07
CA ILE A 32 -14.60 8.90 -2.02
C ILE A 32 -14.12 8.71 -3.46
N LYS A 33 -13.15 9.51 -3.88
CA LYS A 33 -12.53 9.44 -5.22
C LYS A 33 -11.18 8.74 -5.20
N TYR A 34 -10.45 8.90 -4.12
CA TYR A 34 -9.10 8.39 -3.93
C TYR A 34 -8.95 7.73 -2.57
N ALA A 35 -8.26 6.59 -2.53
CA ALA A 35 -7.88 5.95 -1.29
C ALA A 35 -6.41 5.51 -1.32
N ASP A 36 -5.67 5.90 -0.29
CA ASP A 36 -4.33 5.40 0.02
C ASP A 36 -4.47 4.36 1.13
N MET A 37 -4.04 3.10 0.86
CA MET A 37 -4.30 1.99 1.76
C MET A 37 -3.04 1.19 2.03
N LYS A 38 -2.72 1.01 3.31
CA LYS A 38 -1.64 0.13 3.77
C LYS A 38 -2.19 -1.24 4.14
N LEU A 39 -2.06 -2.22 3.26
CA LEU A 39 -2.57 -3.58 3.44
C LEU A 39 -1.62 -4.46 4.28
N GLY A 40 -1.38 -4.04 5.53
CA GLY A 40 -0.57 -4.78 6.49
C GLY A 40 0.93 -4.67 6.26
N ASN A 41 1.66 -5.63 6.84
CA ASN A 41 3.12 -5.66 6.84
C ASN A 41 3.72 -6.97 6.33
N LYS A 42 2.91 -7.86 5.73
CA LYS A 42 3.43 -9.11 5.17
C LYS A 42 4.43 -8.79 4.07
N CYS A 43 5.69 -9.14 4.27
CA CYS A 43 6.79 -8.90 3.33
C CYS A 43 7.80 -10.04 3.39
N ASP A 44 8.51 -10.26 2.31
CA ASP A 44 9.60 -11.21 2.17
C ASP A 44 10.98 -10.60 2.39
N LEU A 45 11.08 -9.26 2.49
CA LEU A 45 12.32 -8.53 2.72
C LEU A 45 12.39 -7.85 4.08
N ALA A 46 13.62 -7.69 4.61
CA ALA A 46 13.96 -6.90 5.80
C ALA A 46 14.83 -5.71 5.39
N CYS A 47 14.28 -4.81 4.57
CA CYS A 47 15.01 -3.64 4.09
C CYS A 47 15.46 -2.74 5.22
N LEU A 48 16.64 -2.09 5.10
CA LEU A 48 17.24 -1.27 6.15
C LEU A 48 16.38 -0.09 6.62
N MET A 49 15.55 0.47 5.73
CA MET A 49 14.64 1.56 6.06
C MET A 49 13.32 1.10 6.69
N CYS A 50 13.03 -0.19 6.66
CA CYS A 50 11.77 -0.74 7.17
C CYS A 50 11.86 -1.12 8.66
N ASN A 51 10.70 -1.32 9.26
CA ASN A 51 10.52 -1.75 10.63
C ASN A 51 9.36 -2.78 10.70
N PRO A 52 9.01 -3.37 11.86
CA PRO A 52 7.91 -4.34 11.95
C PRO A 52 6.55 -3.84 11.47
N GLY A 53 6.29 -2.53 11.51
CA GLY A 53 5.07 -1.94 10.92
C GLY A 53 5.04 -2.05 9.39
N ASP A 54 6.21 -2.09 8.73
CA ASP A 54 6.34 -2.12 7.27
C ASP A 54 6.68 -3.52 6.75
N SER A 55 7.42 -4.31 7.52
CA SER A 55 7.80 -5.67 7.13
C SER A 55 7.79 -6.64 8.31
N SER A 56 7.03 -7.72 8.14
CA SER A 56 6.98 -8.83 9.09
C SER A 56 8.33 -9.54 9.28
N LYS A 57 9.27 -9.40 8.35
CA LYS A 57 10.63 -9.97 8.44
C LYS A 57 11.48 -9.33 9.55
N TRP A 58 11.17 -8.12 9.98
CA TRP A 58 11.84 -7.48 11.11
C TRP A 58 11.39 -7.97 12.49
N ILE A 59 10.22 -8.63 12.59
CA ILE A 59 9.66 -9.07 13.89
C ILE A 59 10.63 -9.95 14.70
N PRO A 60 11.33 -10.96 14.11
CA PRO A 60 12.27 -11.79 14.86
C PRO A 60 13.42 -11.00 15.49
N ASP A 61 13.98 -10.01 14.76
CA ASP A 61 15.12 -9.22 15.24
C ASP A 61 14.69 -8.22 16.32
N TYR A 62 13.54 -7.59 16.18
CA TYR A 62 12.95 -6.77 17.24
C TYR A 62 12.67 -7.58 18.50
N ASN A 63 12.20 -8.83 18.37
CA ASN A 63 12.03 -9.71 19.53
C ASN A 63 13.34 -10.09 20.23
N LYS A 64 14.46 -10.17 19.50
CA LYS A 64 15.80 -10.35 20.08
C LYS A 64 16.26 -9.09 20.81
N LEU A 65 16.12 -7.92 20.17
CA LEU A 65 16.47 -6.62 20.76
C LEU A 65 15.70 -6.35 22.06
N MET A 66 14.41 -6.65 22.09
CA MET A 66 13.58 -6.50 23.29
C MET A 66 14.07 -7.33 24.49
N LYS A 67 14.81 -8.42 24.23
CA LYS A 67 15.39 -9.27 25.29
C LYS A 67 16.81 -8.85 25.68
N SER A 68 17.43 -7.93 24.97
CA SER A 68 18.78 -7.46 25.24
C SER A 68 18.79 -6.37 26.31
N ASP A 69 20.00 -6.07 26.81
CA ASP A 69 20.22 -5.00 27.78
C ASP A 69 20.22 -3.63 27.07
N ILE A 70 19.03 -3.11 26.82
CA ILE A 70 18.79 -1.79 26.25
C ILE A 70 17.91 -0.98 27.20
N ASP A 71 17.98 0.34 27.11
CA ASP A 71 17.20 1.25 27.94
C ASP A 71 15.68 1.11 27.70
N GLN A 72 14.90 1.61 28.67
CA GLN A 72 13.44 1.47 28.63
C GLN A 72 12.80 2.30 27.52
N GLU A 73 13.38 3.46 27.17
CA GLU A 73 12.84 4.31 26.09
C GLU A 73 12.94 3.60 24.75
N THR A 74 14.11 3.00 24.47
CA THR A 74 14.31 2.17 23.27
C THR A 74 13.33 1.00 23.25
N LYS A 75 13.11 0.30 24.37
CA LYS A 75 12.09 -0.78 24.44
C LYS A 75 10.70 -0.30 24.10
N ASN A 76 10.28 0.84 24.58
CA ASN A 76 8.98 1.42 24.29
C ASN A 76 8.81 1.73 22.79
N ILE A 77 9.85 2.27 22.14
CA ILE A 77 9.84 2.52 20.69
C ILE A 77 9.72 1.22 19.90
N LEU A 78 10.48 0.18 20.27
CA LEU A 78 10.42 -1.13 19.60
C LEU A 78 9.03 -1.76 19.74
N GLU A 79 8.42 -1.70 20.92
CA GLU A 79 7.08 -2.23 21.15
C GLU A 79 6.03 -1.49 20.32
N TRP A 80 6.07 -0.15 20.29
CA TRP A 80 5.17 0.64 19.47
C TRP A 80 5.27 0.26 17.98
N ARG A 81 6.48 0.09 17.42
CA ARG A 81 6.69 -0.35 16.04
C ARG A 81 6.14 -1.74 15.77
N LYS A 82 6.18 -2.64 16.76
CA LYS A 82 5.57 -3.97 16.64
C LYS A 82 4.05 -3.90 16.65
N GLU A 83 3.46 -3.04 17.48
CA GLU A 83 2.01 -2.85 17.52
C GLU A 83 1.46 -2.30 16.20
N GLU A 84 2.18 -1.38 15.53
CA GLU A 84 1.80 -0.94 14.18
C GLU A 84 1.64 -2.11 13.19
N GLY A 85 2.51 -3.11 13.29
CA GLY A 85 2.44 -4.31 12.45
C GLY A 85 1.30 -5.29 12.78
N ARG A 86 0.61 -5.09 13.91
CA ARG A 86 -0.52 -5.93 14.34
C ARG A 86 -1.88 -5.42 13.89
N LEU A 87 -1.94 -4.27 13.27
CA LEU A 87 -3.19 -3.74 12.73
C LEU A 87 -3.76 -4.71 11.69
N ASN A 88 -5.06 -5.00 11.80
CA ASN A 88 -5.73 -6.02 11.02
C ASN A 88 -7.06 -5.55 10.37
N TRP A 89 -7.25 -4.22 10.28
CA TRP A 89 -8.44 -3.60 9.70
C TRP A 89 -8.71 -4.04 8.24
N TYR A 90 -7.65 -4.44 7.53
CA TYR A 90 -7.66 -4.86 6.13
C TYR A 90 -8.06 -6.33 5.90
N ARG A 91 -8.37 -7.11 6.94
CA ARG A 91 -8.77 -8.51 6.79
C ARG A 91 -10.08 -8.64 6.03
N HIS A 92 -10.25 -9.73 5.29
CA HIS A 92 -11.40 -10.00 4.41
C HIS A 92 -12.77 -9.84 5.08
N ASP A 93 -12.88 -10.17 6.35
CA ASP A 93 -14.10 -10.12 7.14
C ASP A 93 -14.39 -8.75 7.77
N SER A 94 -13.51 -7.77 7.54
CA SER A 94 -13.66 -6.45 8.12
C SER A 94 -14.81 -5.66 7.46
N VAL A 95 -15.46 -4.80 8.24
CA VAL A 95 -16.51 -3.87 7.76
C VAL A 95 -15.94 -2.95 6.68
N PHE A 96 -14.65 -2.59 6.77
CA PHE A 96 -13.95 -1.74 5.84
C PHE A 96 -14.13 -2.15 4.37
N TRP A 97 -14.01 -3.46 4.05
CA TRP A 97 -14.16 -3.92 2.68
C TRP A 97 -15.57 -3.78 2.14
N LYS A 98 -16.58 -3.91 2.99
CA LYS A 98 -17.98 -3.65 2.62
C LYS A 98 -18.19 -2.18 2.29
N ASP A 99 -17.59 -1.31 3.10
CA ASP A 99 -17.68 0.14 2.89
C ASP A 99 -16.97 0.55 1.60
N ILE A 100 -15.74 0.08 1.36
CA ILE A 100 -15.02 0.32 0.10
C ILE A 100 -15.81 -0.23 -1.10
N GLN A 101 -16.32 -1.46 -1.01
CA GLN A 101 -17.12 -2.05 -2.09
C GLN A 101 -18.35 -1.20 -2.42
N SER A 102 -19.02 -0.63 -1.41
CA SER A 102 -20.20 0.23 -1.60
C SER A 102 -19.88 1.57 -2.27
N LYS A 103 -18.59 1.94 -2.36
CA LYS A 103 -18.11 3.21 -2.94
C LYS A 103 -17.35 3.04 -4.24
N LEU A 104 -17.19 1.82 -4.73
CA LEU A 104 -16.46 1.57 -5.99
C LEU A 104 -17.08 2.27 -7.19
N ASP A 105 -18.36 2.61 -7.14
CA ASP A 105 -19.05 3.37 -8.17
C ASP A 105 -18.61 4.84 -8.26
N THR A 106 -18.05 5.43 -7.22
CA THR A 106 -17.51 6.79 -7.21
C THR A 106 -15.99 6.83 -7.23
N MET A 107 -15.34 5.71 -6.92
CA MET A 107 -13.88 5.60 -6.80
C MET A 107 -13.18 5.77 -8.16
N GLU A 108 -12.14 6.59 -8.20
CA GLU A 108 -11.34 6.87 -9.39
C GLU A 108 -9.90 6.34 -9.29
N SER A 109 -9.36 6.23 -8.07
CA SER A 109 -7.97 5.83 -7.89
C SER A 109 -7.72 5.16 -6.54
N PHE A 110 -6.82 4.16 -6.57
CA PHE A 110 -6.26 3.53 -5.38
C PHE A 110 -4.73 3.57 -5.42
N TYR A 111 -4.13 3.91 -4.29
CA TYR A 111 -2.72 3.70 -4.03
C TYR A 111 -2.54 2.66 -2.92
N ILE A 112 -1.89 1.55 -3.25
CA ILE A 112 -1.71 0.43 -2.33
C ILE A 112 -0.26 0.33 -1.91
N ILE A 113 -0.06 0.31 -0.60
CA ILE A 113 1.25 0.13 0.05
C ILE A 113 1.14 -0.91 1.16
N GLY A 114 2.26 -1.17 1.83
CA GLY A 114 2.35 -1.99 3.04
C GLY A 114 2.82 -3.41 2.78
N GLY A 115 3.93 -3.77 3.42
CA GLY A 115 4.64 -5.00 3.18
C GLY A 115 5.04 -5.15 1.71
N GLU A 116 4.76 -6.32 1.16
CA GLU A 116 4.85 -6.57 -0.29
C GLU A 116 3.45 -6.95 -0.80
N PRO A 117 2.77 -6.07 -1.57
CA PRO A 117 1.41 -6.34 -2.03
C PRO A 117 1.29 -7.61 -2.86
N THR A 118 2.27 -7.92 -3.71
CA THR A 118 2.19 -9.06 -4.65
C THR A 118 2.17 -10.43 -3.99
N ILE A 119 2.61 -10.53 -2.73
CA ILE A 119 2.53 -11.77 -1.92
C ILE A 119 1.42 -11.71 -0.87
N ASN A 120 0.61 -10.65 -0.86
CA ASN A 120 -0.45 -10.45 0.10
C ASN A 120 -1.80 -10.89 -0.47
N SER A 121 -2.44 -11.89 0.16
CA SER A 121 -3.76 -12.40 -0.23
C SER A 121 -4.86 -11.33 -0.20
N GLU A 122 -4.72 -10.34 0.69
CA GLU A 122 -5.68 -9.24 0.79
C GLU A 122 -5.62 -8.33 -0.44
N PHE A 123 -4.42 -8.13 -1.01
CA PHE A 123 -4.26 -7.39 -2.26
C PHE A 123 -4.93 -8.11 -3.44
N GLU A 124 -4.72 -9.42 -3.57
CA GLU A 124 -5.40 -10.20 -4.62
C GLU A 124 -6.91 -10.12 -4.48
N SER A 125 -7.44 -10.30 -3.27
CA SER A 125 -8.88 -10.21 -3.00
C SER A 125 -9.44 -8.82 -3.29
N PHE A 126 -8.69 -7.77 -3.00
CA PHE A 126 -9.04 -6.40 -3.37
C PHE A 126 -9.12 -6.23 -4.90
N LEU A 127 -8.12 -6.72 -5.66
CA LEU A 127 -8.15 -6.67 -7.12
C LEU A 127 -9.37 -7.40 -7.67
N GLU A 128 -9.66 -8.61 -7.17
CA GLU A 128 -10.85 -9.38 -7.56
C GLU A 128 -12.15 -8.65 -7.24
N MET A 129 -12.24 -8.03 -6.07
CA MET A 129 -13.41 -7.25 -5.67
C MET A 129 -13.66 -6.09 -6.65
N CYS A 130 -12.62 -5.34 -7.02
CA CYS A 130 -12.72 -4.25 -7.99
C CYS A 130 -13.18 -4.77 -9.38
N VAL A 131 -12.63 -5.90 -9.83
CA VAL A 131 -13.02 -6.50 -11.12
C VAL A 131 -14.45 -7.02 -11.09
N LYS A 132 -14.84 -7.74 -10.04
CA LYS A 132 -16.20 -8.29 -9.86
C LYS A 132 -17.27 -7.21 -9.76
N SER A 133 -16.94 -6.04 -9.24
CA SER A 133 -17.86 -4.90 -9.16
C SER A 133 -18.25 -4.32 -10.52
N GLY A 134 -17.44 -4.60 -11.58
CA GLY A 134 -17.60 -4.01 -12.91
C GLY A 134 -17.04 -2.58 -13.03
N HIS A 135 -16.47 -2.01 -11.96
CA HIS A 135 -15.98 -0.63 -11.95
C HIS A 135 -14.46 -0.50 -12.19
N SER A 136 -13.71 -1.60 -12.23
CA SER A 136 -12.25 -1.58 -12.41
C SER A 136 -11.79 -0.83 -13.66
N GLY A 137 -12.54 -0.92 -14.78
CA GLY A 137 -12.17 -0.26 -16.03
C GLY A 137 -12.15 1.27 -16.00
N ARG A 138 -12.56 1.92 -14.91
CA ARG A 138 -12.43 3.36 -14.71
C ARG A 138 -11.46 3.75 -13.59
N ILE A 139 -10.96 2.75 -12.84
CA ILE A 139 -10.10 2.94 -11.67
C ILE A 139 -8.63 2.93 -12.10
N ASN A 140 -7.88 3.94 -11.66
CA ASN A 140 -6.43 3.95 -11.70
C ASN A 140 -5.89 3.19 -10.48
N LEU A 141 -5.10 2.16 -10.71
CA LEU A 141 -4.43 1.40 -9.65
C LEU A 141 -2.96 1.78 -9.60
N ARG A 142 -2.47 2.13 -8.42
CA ARG A 142 -1.05 2.37 -8.16
C ARG A 142 -0.60 1.57 -6.95
N PHE A 143 0.59 0.98 -7.02
CA PHE A 143 1.18 0.28 -5.88
C PHE A 143 2.70 0.23 -5.96
N ASN A 144 3.33 0.03 -4.80
CA ASN A 144 4.76 -0.20 -4.69
C ASN A 144 5.02 -1.69 -4.53
N THR A 145 6.09 -2.18 -5.16
CA THR A 145 6.53 -3.58 -5.03
C THR A 145 8.05 -3.68 -5.02
N ASN A 146 8.58 -4.70 -4.38
CA ASN A 146 10.01 -5.04 -4.45
C ASN A 146 10.39 -5.70 -5.80
N GLY A 147 9.42 -6.13 -6.60
CA GLY A 147 9.63 -6.68 -7.93
C GLY A 147 10.01 -8.17 -7.99
N LEU A 148 10.24 -8.84 -6.85
CA LEU A 148 10.71 -10.23 -6.81
C LEU A 148 9.63 -11.24 -7.21
N THR A 149 8.36 -10.90 -7.01
CA THR A 149 7.25 -11.81 -7.28
C THR A 149 6.15 -11.09 -8.04
N THR A 150 5.76 -11.65 -9.19
CA THR A 150 4.62 -11.15 -9.96
C THR A 150 3.73 -12.34 -10.35
N PRO A 151 2.69 -12.66 -9.56
CA PRO A 151 1.79 -13.76 -9.89
C PRO A 151 1.07 -13.53 -11.22
N GLU A 152 1.00 -14.55 -12.09
CA GLU A 152 0.25 -14.47 -13.36
C GLU A 152 -1.19 -14.03 -13.16
N ARG A 153 -1.82 -14.49 -12.07
CA ARG A 153 -3.17 -14.10 -11.68
C ARG A 153 -3.32 -12.59 -11.53
N HIS A 154 -2.33 -11.93 -10.93
CA HIS A 154 -2.33 -10.46 -10.80
C HIS A 154 -2.24 -9.77 -12.16
N LEU A 155 -1.40 -10.27 -13.08
CA LEU A 155 -1.27 -9.71 -14.44
C LEU A 155 -2.62 -9.73 -15.18
N GLU A 156 -3.38 -10.81 -15.03
CA GLU A 156 -4.72 -10.91 -15.65
C GLU A 156 -5.72 -9.93 -15.01
N LEU A 157 -5.63 -9.71 -13.70
CA LEU A 157 -6.46 -8.72 -12.99
C LEU A 157 -6.08 -7.29 -13.38
N TYR A 158 -4.77 -6.98 -13.49
CA TYR A 158 -4.29 -5.63 -13.88
C TYR A 158 -4.84 -5.18 -15.23
N LYS A 159 -4.97 -6.07 -16.21
CA LYS A 159 -5.54 -5.77 -17.54
C LYS A 159 -6.99 -5.26 -17.48
N ARG A 160 -7.66 -5.42 -16.36
CA ARG A 160 -9.07 -5.02 -16.16
C ARG A 160 -9.22 -3.62 -15.59
N PHE A 161 -8.13 -2.99 -15.16
CA PHE A 161 -8.11 -1.61 -14.65
C PHE A 161 -7.92 -0.60 -15.77
N LYS A 162 -8.35 0.64 -15.54
CA LYS A 162 -8.15 1.75 -16.48
C LYS A 162 -6.67 1.97 -16.76
N ASN A 163 -5.89 2.10 -15.71
CA ASN A 163 -4.43 2.20 -15.73
C ASN A 163 -3.85 1.47 -14.52
N VAL A 164 -2.64 0.93 -14.68
CA VAL A 164 -1.88 0.36 -13.57
C VAL A 164 -0.48 0.95 -13.57
N LEU A 165 -0.12 1.65 -12.49
CA LEU A 165 1.21 2.19 -12.27
C LEU A 165 1.91 1.40 -11.17
N ILE A 166 2.99 0.73 -11.55
CA ILE A 166 3.79 -0.09 -10.65
C ILE A 166 5.09 0.65 -10.34
N HIS A 167 5.29 0.96 -9.05
CA HIS A 167 6.52 1.55 -8.56
C HIS A 167 7.45 0.45 -8.07
N LEU A 168 8.53 0.19 -8.80
CA LEU A 168 9.58 -0.73 -8.36
C LEU A 168 10.45 -0.06 -7.31
N SER A 169 10.59 -0.73 -6.18
CA SER A 169 11.36 -0.23 -5.04
C SER A 169 12.83 -0.62 -5.19
N ILE A 170 13.62 0.25 -5.81
CA ILE A 170 15.06 0.04 -6.07
C ILE A 170 15.84 1.17 -5.39
N ASP A 171 16.72 0.82 -4.44
CA ASP A 171 17.50 1.78 -3.64
C ASP A 171 19.00 1.75 -3.95
N GLY A 172 19.41 0.95 -4.92
CA GLY A 172 20.81 0.82 -5.35
C GLY A 172 20.98 -0.25 -6.43
N ILE A 173 22.19 -0.43 -6.90
CA ILE A 173 22.56 -1.44 -7.89
C ILE A 173 23.62 -2.38 -7.31
N GLY A 174 23.66 -3.64 -7.77
CA GLY A 174 24.61 -4.64 -7.30
C GLY A 174 24.58 -4.82 -5.79
N SER A 175 25.76 -4.88 -5.17
CA SER A 175 25.89 -5.10 -3.70
C SER A 175 25.23 -4.04 -2.82
N TYR A 176 24.99 -2.83 -3.31
CA TYR A 176 24.21 -1.83 -2.57
C TYR A 176 22.75 -2.23 -2.44
N HIS A 177 22.16 -2.77 -3.52
CA HIS A 177 20.81 -3.34 -3.45
C HIS A 177 20.76 -4.48 -2.43
N ASP A 178 21.69 -5.44 -2.52
CA ASP A 178 21.77 -6.62 -1.67
C ASP A 178 21.85 -6.24 -0.18
N LEU A 179 22.63 -5.20 0.13
CA LEU A 179 22.73 -4.69 1.50
C LEU A 179 21.45 -4.03 1.98
N ILE A 180 20.86 -3.16 1.16
CA ILE A 180 19.73 -2.31 1.57
C ILE A 180 18.43 -3.12 1.60
N ARG A 181 18.25 -4.05 0.63
CA ARG A 181 17.00 -4.80 0.46
C ARG A 181 17.14 -6.29 0.80
N TYR A 182 17.85 -6.56 1.89
CA TYR A 182 18.08 -7.92 2.40
C TYR A 182 16.76 -8.70 2.62
N PRO A 183 16.70 -10.01 2.27
CA PRO A 183 17.75 -10.85 1.72
C PRO A 183 17.76 -10.97 0.18
N SER A 184 17.06 -10.10 -0.56
CA SER A 184 17.13 -10.15 -2.03
C SER A 184 18.51 -9.79 -2.56
N THR A 185 18.80 -10.23 -3.79
CA THR A 185 20.00 -9.87 -4.53
C THR A 185 19.63 -9.09 -5.79
N TRP A 186 20.55 -8.25 -6.25
CA TRP A 186 20.40 -7.52 -7.51
C TRP A 186 20.13 -8.42 -8.72
N GLN A 187 20.61 -9.64 -8.67
CA GLN A 187 20.47 -10.62 -9.76
C GLN A 187 19.07 -11.25 -9.81
N GLU A 188 18.32 -11.19 -8.71
CA GLU A 188 16.95 -11.71 -8.63
C GLU A 188 15.93 -10.69 -9.12
N LEU A 189 16.28 -9.42 -9.17
CA LEU A 189 15.44 -8.31 -9.63
C LEU A 189 15.47 -8.19 -11.16
#